data_68008a2c8d4360f9b6fed952f3d1fdb5
#
_entry.id   68008a2c8d4360f9b6fed952f3d1fdb5
#
_cell.length_a   1.000
_cell.length_b   1.000
_cell.length_c   1.000
_cell.angle_alpha   90.00
_cell.angle_beta   90.00
_cell.angle_gamma   90.00
#
_symmetry.space_group_name_H-M   'P 1'
#
loop_
_entity.id
_entity.type
_entity.pdbx_description
1 polymer ?
#
loop_
_entity_poly.entity_id
_entity_poly.type
_entity_poly.pdbx_seq_one_letter_code
_entity_poly.pdbx_strand_id
1 'polypeptide(L)' 'MMDSITVGAKIKMTETVTNDYPIGSTATIIYIDEMDNVFIEWTDGKLSSFSAKQVLKDFEKIGT' A
#
# COMPACT_ATOMS: atom_id res chain seq x y z
N MET A 1 -8.44 11.04 -1.95
CA MET A 1 -8.84 9.62 -2.12
C MET A 1 -8.04 8.99 -3.23
N MET A 2 -7.71 7.72 -3.08
CA MET A 2 -6.98 7.00 -4.11
C MET A 2 -7.96 6.51 -5.17
N ASP A 3 -7.79 6.99 -6.40
CA ASP A 3 -8.71 6.64 -7.49
C ASP A 3 -8.35 5.31 -8.14
N SER A 4 -7.06 4.97 -8.13
CA SER A 4 -6.62 3.74 -8.74
C SER A 4 -5.35 3.27 -8.07
N ILE A 5 -5.11 1.97 -8.16
CA ILE A 5 -3.92 1.33 -7.64
C ILE A 5 -3.02 1.03 -8.83
N THR A 6 -1.82 1.61 -8.82
CA THR A 6 -0.87 1.41 -9.92
C THR A 6 0.51 1.09 -9.37
N VAL A 7 1.24 0.26 -10.11
CA VAL A 7 2.63 -0.06 -9.78
C VAL A 7 3.45 1.22 -9.83
N GLY A 8 4.29 1.41 -8.84
CA GLY A 8 5.11 2.62 -8.72
C GLY A 8 4.49 3.70 -7.85
N ALA A 9 3.22 3.60 -7.52
CA ALA A 9 2.56 4.59 -6.67
C ALA A 9 3.08 4.50 -5.24
N LYS A 10 3.26 5.65 -4.62
CA LYS A 10 3.59 5.72 -3.19
C LYS A 10 2.32 5.90 -2.40
N ILE A 11 2.23 5.16 -1.30
CA ILE A 11 1.04 5.14 -0.45
C ILE A 11 1.44 5.28 1.01
N LYS A 12 0.50 5.78 1.80
CA LYS A 12 0.68 5.96 3.23
C LYS A 12 -0.44 5.24 3.97
N MET A 13 -0.08 4.48 5.00
CA MET A 13 -1.06 3.74 5.80
C MET A 13 -1.85 4.72 6.66
N THR A 14 -3.16 4.73 6.52
CA THR A 14 -4.05 5.63 7.27
C THR A 14 -4.81 4.90 8.37
N GLU A 15 -4.96 3.57 8.24
CA GLU A 15 -5.57 2.72 9.26
C GLU A 15 -4.63 1.55 9.51
N THR A 16 -4.67 0.99 10.71
CA THR A 16 -3.78 -0.12 11.05
C THR A 16 -4.17 -1.38 10.30
N VAL A 17 -3.30 -1.84 9.41
CA VAL A 17 -3.47 -3.13 8.72
C VAL A 17 -2.48 -4.17 9.22
N THR A 18 -1.47 -3.74 9.95
CA THR A 18 -0.45 -4.61 10.52
C THR A 18 0.11 -3.91 11.75
N ASN A 19 0.56 -4.71 12.71
CA ASN A 19 1.18 -4.16 13.91
C ASN A 19 2.67 -3.89 13.73
N ASP A 20 3.22 -4.26 12.57
CA ASP A 20 4.65 -4.10 12.32
C ASP A 20 5.03 -2.65 11.97
N TYR A 21 4.07 -1.85 11.56
CA TYR A 21 4.32 -0.47 11.14
C TYR A 21 3.27 0.45 11.74
N PRO A 22 3.66 1.64 12.19
CA PRO A 22 2.68 2.60 12.72
C PRO A 22 1.91 3.27 11.60
N ILE A 23 0.74 3.81 11.94
CA ILE A 23 -0.02 4.66 11.02
C ILE A 23 0.88 5.79 10.56
N GLY A 24 0.79 6.12 9.28
CA GLY A 24 1.66 7.12 8.66
C GLY A 24 2.85 6.52 7.95
N SER A 25 3.11 5.22 8.12
CA SER A 25 4.18 4.55 7.38
C SER A 25 3.89 4.58 5.90
N THR A 26 4.95 4.73 5.11
CA THR A 26 4.83 4.83 3.66
C THR A 26 5.42 3.60 2.98
N ALA A 27 4.93 3.33 1.79
CA ALA A 27 5.37 2.19 1.00
C ALA A 27 5.18 2.50 -0.48
N THR A 28 5.76 1.65 -1.32
CA THR A 28 5.61 1.77 -2.76
C THR A 28 4.96 0.50 -3.29
N ILE A 29 3.99 0.64 -4.17
CA ILE A 29 3.36 -0.51 -4.82
C ILE A 29 4.33 -1.03 -5.88
N ILE A 30 4.74 -2.29 -5.74
CA ILE A 30 5.74 -2.87 -6.64
C ILE A 30 5.16 -3.91 -7.60
N TYR A 31 4.01 -4.48 -7.28
CA TYR A 31 3.41 -5.51 -8.12
C TYR A 31 1.95 -5.70 -7.75
N ILE A 32 1.13 -5.97 -8.77
CA ILE A 32 -0.29 -6.30 -8.57
C ILE A 32 -0.53 -7.56 -9.38
N ASP A 33 -1.00 -8.62 -8.71
CA ASP A 33 -1.24 -9.87 -9.41
C ASP A 33 -2.65 -9.89 -10.02
N GLU A 34 -2.96 -10.95 -10.74
CA GLU A 34 -4.23 -11.03 -11.46
C GLU A 34 -5.43 -11.28 -10.56
N MET A 35 -5.22 -11.53 -9.28
CA MET A 35 -6.28 -11.67 -8.29
C MET A 35 -6.43 -10.43 -7.43
N ASP A 36 -5.84 -9.34 -7.89
CA ASP A 36 -5.88 -8.04 -7.20
C ASP A 36 -5.21 -8.07 -5.82
N ASN A 37 -4.19 -8.89 -5.67
CA ASN A 37 -3.30 -8.78 -4.53
C ASN A 37 -2.24 -7.74 -4.84
N VAL A 38 -2.09 -6.77 -3.95
CA VAL A 38 -1.18 -5.66 -4.13
C VAL A 38 0.04 -5.90 -3.25
N PHE A 39 1.21 -5.94 -3.88
CA PHE A 39 2.47 -6.15 -3.18
C PHE A 39 3.14 -4.80 -3.01
N ILE A 40 3.52 -4.50 -1.78
CA ILE A 40 4.14 -3.22 -1.45
C ILE A 40 5.48 -3.44 -0.78
N GLU A 41 6.35 -2.45 -0.95
CA GLU A 41 7.64 -2.42 -0.29
C GLU A 41 7.65 -1.22 0.66
N TRP A 42 7.81 -1.50 1.95
CA TRP A 42 7.93 -0.46 2.96
C TRP A 42 9.28 0.23 2.84
N THR A 43 9.42 1.39 3.47
CA THR A 43 10.66 2.17 3.38
C THR A 43 11.87 1.44 3.97
N ASP A 44 11.64 0.45 4.83
CA ASP A 44 12.74 -0.37 5.36
C ASP A 44 13.14 -1.53 4.45
N GLY A 45 12.49 -1.64 3.28
CA GLY A 45 12.81 -2.68 2.30
C GLY A 45 12.04 -3.96 2.45
N LYS A 46 11.21 -4.10 3.48
CA LYS A 46 10.42 -5.31 3.67
C LYS A 46 9.17 -5.27 2.79
N LEU A 47 8.69 -6.45 2.43
CA LEU A 47 7.55 -6.59 1.54
C LEU A 47 6.32 -7.04 2.31
N SER A 48 5.17 -6.57 1.87
CA SER A 48 3.86 -7.03 2.38
C SER A 48 2.91 -7.13 1.20
N SER A 49 1.81 -7.85 1.38
CA SER A 49 0.76 -7.90 0.38
C SER A 49 -0.60 -7.77 1.03
N PHE A 50 -1.49 -7.06 0.35
CA PHE A 50 -2.86 -6.84 0.80
C PHE A 50 -3.76 -6.86 -0.40
N SER A 51 -5.05 -7.14 -0.19
CA SER A 51 -6.00 -7.07 -1.28
C SER A 51 -6.13 -5.61 -1.75
N ALA A 52 -6.49 -5.43 -3.03
CA ALA A 52 -6.72 -4.09 -3.56
C ALA A 52 -7.77 -3.35 -2.73
N LYS A 53 -8.81 -4.05 -2.31
CA LYS A 53 -9.87 -3.45 -1.49
C LYS A 53 -9.30 -2.91 -0.18
N GLN A 54 -8.41 -3.65 0.46
CA GLN A 54 -7.81 -3.21 1.71
C GLN A 54 -6.89 -2.02 1.51
N VAL A 55 -6.13 -2.01 0.42
CA VAL A 55 -5.27 -0.88 0.10
C VAL A 55 -6.10 0.38 -0.11
N LEU A 56 -7.19 0.27 -0.85
CA LEU A 56 -8.07 1.42 -1.08
C LEU A 56 -8.71 1.94 0.20
N LYS A 57 -8.98 1.04 1.14
CA LYS A 57 -9.64 1.42 2.39
C LYS A 57 -8.66 2.01 3.40
N ASP A 58 -7.46 1.42 3.54
CA ASP A 58 -6.59 1.70 4.67
C ASP A 58 -5.32 2.47 4.31
N PHE A 59 -5.15 2.80 3.05
CA PHE A 59 -4.01 3.57 2.57
C PHE A 59 -4.51 4.73 1.73
N GLU A 60 -3.70 5.75 1.61
CA GLU A 60 -3.97 6.82 0.64
C GLU A 60 -2.74 7.04 -0.23
N LYS A 61 -2.97 7.47 -1.46
CA LYS A 61 -1.89 7.78 -2.38
C LYS A 61 -1.26 9.10 -1.98
N ILE A 62 0.07 9.15 -1.98
CA ILE A 62 0.82 10.37 -1.65
C ILE A 62 1.68 10.75 -2.82
N GLY A 63 2.09 12.01 -2.82
CA GLY A 63 2.90 12.55 -3.90
C GLY A 63 2.08 12.79 -5.14
N THR A 64 2.75 12.91 -6.24
CA THR A 64 2.12 13.21 -7.54
C THR A 64 2.26 12.06 -8.51
#